data_a343d102c97270bae12597f18a1e458d
#
_entry.id   a343d102c97270bae12597f18a1e458d
#
_cell.length_a   1.000
_cell.length_b   1.000
_cell.length_c   1.000
_cell.angle_alpha   90.00
_cell.angle_beta   90.00
_cell.angle_gamma   90.00
#
_symmetry.space_group_name_H-M   'P 1'
#
loop_
_entity.id
_entity.type
_entity.pdbx_description
1 polymer ?
#
loop_
_entity_poly.entity_id
_entity_poly.type
_entity_poly.pdbx_seq_one_letter_code
_entity_poly.pdbx_strand_id
1 'polypeptide(L)'
;MKYWLAALLACSSVCAAAAGSLSSAPLFAATLTGTDEKAVALEVYRGKPMIVNFWARWCGPCRVEIPELAKVHDKYRTKGLVVLGIGLEDKAESVRDFMKAYDMDYPVLLAKDKGIALLQALGNGKAGLPYTVVINRKGEIVASKLGAMTRTDLEAASETALK
;
A
#
# COMPACT_ATOMS: atom_id res chain seq x y z
N MET A 1 45.24 -35.08 44.78
CA MET A 1 45.16 -34.64 43.34
C MET A 1 43.67 -34.41 43.00
N LYS A 2 43.28 -33.11 42.94
CA LYS A 2 41.86 -32.70 42.69
C LYS A 2 41.79 -32.15 41.30
N TYR A 3 41.10 -32.86 40.40
CA TYR A 3 40.85 -32.38 39.02
C TYR A 3 39.56 -31.57 39.00
N TRP A 4 39.67 -30.28 38.72
CA TRP A 4 38.56 -29.38 38.46
C TRP A 4 38.22 -29.47 36.94
N LEU A 5 37.05 -30.01 36.62
CA LEU A 5 36.46 -29.95 35.29
C LEU A 5 35.68 -28.65 35.13
N ALA A 6 36.23 -27.72 34.37
CA ALA A 6 35.54 -26.52 33.96
C ALA A 6 34.61 -26.85 32.79
N ALA A 7 33.30 -26.81 33.02
CA ALA A 7 32.29 -26.94 31.97
C ALA A 7 32.15 -25.58 31.26
N LEU A 8 32.62 -25.51 30.00
CA LEU A 8 32.37 -24.39 29.11
C LEU A 8 30.94 -24.49 28.55
N LEU A 9 30.02 -23.69 29.08
CA LEU A 9 28.70 -23.47 28.46
C LEU A 9 28.90 -22.59 27.21
N ALA A 10 28.85 -23.20 26.03
CA ALA A 10 28.77 -22.51 24.77
C ALA A 10 27.34 -21.95 24.63
N CYS A 11 27.17 -20.65 24.84
CA CYS A 11 25.95 -19.93 24.58
C CYS A 11 25.81 -19.76 23.07
N SER A 12 25.09 -20.68 22.41
CA SER A 12 24.74 -20.56 20.98
C SER A 12 23.65 -19.51 20.84
N SER A 13 24.03 -18.27 20.52
CA SER A 13 23.08 -17.23 20.10
C SER A 13 22.46 -17.62 18.77
N VAL A 14 21.25 -18.17 18.81
CA VAL A 14 20.42 -18.35 17.62
C VAL A 14 19.96 -16.98 17.17
N CYS A 15 20.68 -16.43 16.18
CA CYS A 15 20.23 -15.26 15.45
C CYS A 15 19.04 -15.69 14.58
N ALA A 16 17.82 -15.55 15.10
CA ALA A 16 16.61 -15.71 14.32
C ALA A 16 16.58 -14.57 13.28
N ALA A 17 16.94 -14.88 12.03
CA ALA A 17 16.71 -13.99 10.90
C ALA A 17 15.20 -13.78 10.81
N ALA A 18 14.71 -12.63 11.29
CA ALA A 18 13.34 -12.20 11.05
C ALA A 18 13.18 -12.09 9.52
N ALA A 19 12.40 -12.99 8.93
CA ALA A 19 11.94 -12.81 7.55
C ALA A 19 11.29 -11.42 7.49
N GLY A 20 11.92 -10.50 6.75
CA GLY A 20 11.54 -9.10 6.75
C GLY A 20 10.09 -8.92 6.31
N SER A 21 9.20 -8.61 7.26
CA SER A 21 7.84 -8.19 6.93
C SER A 21 7.92 -6.89 6.12
N LEU A 22 7.10 -6.78 5.08
CA LEU A 22 7.00 -5.55 4.30
C LEU A 22 6.68 -4.37 5.24
N SER A 23 7.39 -3.26 5.08
CA SER A 23 7.20 -2.07 5.91
C SER A 23 6.35 -1.04 5.17
N SER A 24 5.35 -0.49 5.85
CA SER A 24 4.57 0.66 5.38
C SER A 24 5.27 2.01 5.62
N ALA A 25 6.39 2.02 6.35
CA ALA A 25 7.12 3.25 6.69
C ALA A 25 7.47 4.12 5.46
N PRO A 26 7.92 3.56 4.31
CA PRO A 26 8.17 4.36 3.11
C PRO A 26 6.92 5.09 2.60
N LEU A 27 5.73 4.48 2.71
CA LEU A 27 4.47 5.12 2.32
C LEU A 27 4.19 6.35 3.20
N PHE A 28 4.20 6.18 4.51
CA PHE A 28 3.88 7.28 5.43
C PHE A 28 4.94 8.39 5.45
N ALA A 29 6.19 8.09 5.12
CA ALA A 29 7.25 9.08 4.96
C ALA A 29 7.13 9.88 3.65
N ALA A 30 6.33 9.43 2.68
CA ALA A 30 6.21 10.08 1.39
C ALA A 30 5.32 11.34 1.45
N THR A 31 5.68 12.32 0.64
CA THR A 31 4.81 13.45 0.27
C THR A 31 4.57 13.38 -1.22
N LEU A 32 3.30 13.25 -1.61
CA LEU A 32 2.86 13.17 -3.00
C LEU A 32 2.08 14.42 -3.39
N THR A 33 1.65 14.49 -4.65
CA THR A 33 0.90 15.65 -5.17
C THR A 33 -0.58 15.30 -5.27
N GLY A 34 -1.45 16.11 -4.70
CA GLY A 34 -2.90 16.01 -4.88
C GLY A 34 -3.32 16.35 -6.32
N THR A 35 -4.54 15.99 -6.68
CA THR A 35 -5.11 16.38 -7.97
C THR A 35 -5.39 17.89 -8.09
N ASP A 36 -5.35 18.62 -6.98
CA ASP A 36 -5.35 20.08 -6.88
C ASP A 36 -3.93 20.69 -6.93
N GLU A 37 -2.94 19.89 -7.25
CA GLU A 37 -1.50 20.20 -7.34
C GLU A 37 -0.82 20.58 -6.00
N LYS A 38 -1.52 20.40 -4.87
CA LYS A 38 -0.93 20.65 -3.55
C LYS A 38 -0.17 19.41 -3.04
N ALA A 39 0.84 19.67 -2.22
CA ALA A 39 1.59 18.63 -1.53
C ALA A 39 0.72 18.00 -0.43
N VAL A 40 0.70 16.67 -0.38
CA VAL A 40 0.00 15.87 0.62
C VAL A 40 1.00 14.93 1.29
N ALA A 41 1.27 15.14 2.58
CA ALA A 41 2.06 14.24 3.38
C ALA A 41 1.22 13.01 3.74
N LEU A 42 1.67 11.81 3.37
CA LEU A 42 0.91 10.58 3.62
C LEU A 42 0.82 10.18 5.09
N GLU A 43 1.59 10.85 5.95
CA GLU A 43 1.50 10.74 7.41
C GLU A 43 0.08 11.00 7.94
N VAL A 44 -0.73 11.82 7.25
CA VAL A 44 -2.13 12.12 7.63
C VAL A 44 -3.05 10.89 7.60
N TYR A 45 -2.62 9.82 6.96
CA TYR A 45 -3.34 8.55 6.89
C TYR A 45 -2.90 7.54 7.95
N ARG A 46 -1.84 7.82 8.71
CA ARG A 46 -1.36 6.90 9.76
C ARG A 46 -2.46 6.60 10.77
N GLY A 47 -2.56 5.34 11.19
CA GLY A 47 -3.59 4.86 12.13
C GLY A 47 -4.94 4.55 11.47
N LYS A 48 -5.09 4.76 10.16
CA LYS A 48 -6.28 4.38 9.41
C LYS A 48 -6.06 3.04 8.70
N PRO A 49 -7.06 2.15 8.66
CA PRO A 49 -7.02 0.98 7.80
C PRO A 49 -7.11 1.44 6.34
N MET A 50 -6.27 0.88 5.45
CA MET A 50 -6.14 1.38 4.08
C MET A 50 -6.06 0.26 3.05
N ILE A 51 -6.64 0.52 1.89
CA ILE A 51 -6.29 -0.13 0.62
C ILE A 51 -5.60 0.93 -0.24
N VAL A 52 -4.31 0.72 -0.51
CA VAL A 52 -3.49 1.63 -1.32
C VAL A 52 -3.26 0.96 -2.67
N ASN A 53 -3.80 1.54 -3.73
CA ASN A 53 -3.71 1.00 -5.09
C ASN A 53 -2.84 1.89 -5.97
N PHE A 54 -1.79 1.30 -6.53
CA PHE A 54 -0.91 1.94 -7.50
C PHE A 54 -1.39 1.62 -8.92
N TRP A 55 -1.59 2.64 -9.74
CA TRP A 55 -2.18 2.53 -11.07
C TRP A 55 -1.61 3.53 -12.06
N ALA A 56 -1.95 3.36 -13.35
CA ALA A 56 -1.69 4.34 -14.39
C ALA A 56 -2.81 4.31 -15.44
N ARG A 57 -3.05 5.42 -16.14
CA ARG A 57 -4.10 5.55 -17.18
C ARG A 57 -3.89 4.58 -18.34
N TRP A 58 -2.66 4.30 -18.71
CA TRP A 58 -2.29 3.36 -19.78
C TRP A 58 -2.35 1.89 -19.35
N CYS A 59 -2.54 1.59 -18.07
CA CYS A 59 -2.58 0.24 -17.55
C CYS A 59 -3.98 -0.38 -17.74
N GLY A 60 -4.10 -1.31 -18.68
CA GLY A 60 -5.37 -1.99 -18.98
C GLY A 60 -6.00 -2.70 -17.78
N PRO A 61 -5.27 -3.58 -17.05
CA PRO A 61 -5.80 -4.25 -15.87
C PRO A 61 -6.20 -3.28 -14.73
N CYS A 62 -5.55 -2.12 -14.61
CA CYS A 62 -5.92 -1.10 -13.61
C CYS A 62 -7.34 -0.56 -13.88
N ARG A 63 -7.69 -0.34 -15.14
CA ARG A 63 -9.02 0.15 -15.52
C ARG A 63 -10.14 -0.82 -15.19
N VAL A 64 -9.85 -2.11 -15.12
CA VAL A 64 -10.81 -3.15 -14.68
C VAL A 64 -11.01 -3.12 -13.17
N GLU A 65 -9.96 -2.89 -12.40
CA GLU A 65 -9.98 -2.88 -10.93
C GLU A 65 -10.58 -1.60 -10.34
N ILE A 66 -10.33 -0.44 -10.96
CA ILE A 66 -10.71 0.87 -10.44
C ILE A 66 -12.21 0.99 -10.12
N PRO A 67 -13.16 0.56 -10.96
CA PRO A 67 -14.58 0.60 -10.61
C PRO A 67 -14.94 -0.28 -9.40
N GLU A 68 -14.21 -1.36 -9.17
CA GLU A 68 -14.42 -2.21 -8.00
C GLU A 68 -13.87 -1.56 -6.73
N LEU A 69 -12.77 -0.80 -6.83
CA LEU A 69 -12.24 0.02 -5.73
C LEU A 69 -13.23 1.13 -5.34
N ALA A 70 -13.89 1.79 -6.29
CA ALA A 70 -14.92 2.81 -6.01
C ALA A 70 -16.08 2.21 -5.21
N LYS A 71 -16.58 1.03 -5.62
CA LYS A 71 -17.65 0.33 -4.88
C LYS A 71 -17.21 -0.09 -3.47
N VAL A 72 -15.97 -0.52 -3.31
CA VAL A 72 -15.40 -0.86 -2.00
C VAL A 72 -15.25 0.38 -1.14
N HIS A 73 -14.79 1.50 -1.71
CA HIS A 73 -14.76 2.78 -1.02
C HIS A 73 -16.13 3.12 -0.45
N ASP A 74 -17.18 3.14 -1.27
CA ASP A 74 -18.54 3.45 -0.85
C ASP A 74 -19.04 2.55 0.28
N LYS A 75 -18.79 1.24 0.16
CA LYS A 75 -19.24 0.24 1.14
C LYS A 75 -18.55 0.38 2.50
N TYR A 76 -17.25 0.72 2.51
CA TYR A 76 -16.42 0.62 3.72
C TYR A 76 -15.97 1.95 4.31
N ARG A 77 -16.15 3.09 3.62
CA ARG A 77 -15.76 4.42 4.13
C ARG A 77 -16.39 4.77 5.48
N THR A 78 -17.64 4.37 5.70
CA THR A 78 -18.33 4.60 6.97
C THR A 78 -17.79 3.75 8.12
N LYS A 79 -17.06 2.66 7.82
CA LYS A 79 -16.31 1.84 8.80
C LYS A 79 -14.88 2.39 9.05
N GLY A 80 -14.52 3.50 8.40
CA GLY A 80 -13.23 4.17 8.54
C GLY A 80 -12.13 3.63 7.64
N LEU A 81 -12.44 2.74 6.68
CA LEU A 81 -11.48 2.31 5.67
C LEU A 81 -11.17 3.45 4.69
N VAL A 82 -9.90 3.65 4.39
CA VAL A 82 -9.44 4.55 3.34
C VAL A 82 -9.05 3.75 2.11
N VAL A 83 -9.69 4.02 0.98
CA VAL A 83 -9.17 3.64 -0.33
C VAL A 83 -8.35 4.82 -0.84
N LEU A 84 -7.09 4.59 -1.20
CA LEU A 84 -6.17 5.61 -1.71
C LEU A 84 -5.62 5.15 -3.05
N GLY A 85 -5.91 5.88 -4.11
CA GLY A 85 -5.31 5.68 -5.43
C GLY A 85 -4.00 6.47 -5.55
N ILE A 86 -2.92 5.82 -5.96
CA ILE A 86 -1.65 6.49 -6.28
C ILE A 86 -1.36 6.28 -7.76
N GLY A 87 -1.56 7.34 -8.55
CA GLY A 87 -1.29 7.32 -9.99
C GLY A 87 0.18 7.55 -10.28
N LEU A 88 0.78 6.70 -11.14
CA LEU A 88 2.10 6.92 -11.71
C LEU A 88 1.96 7.90 -12.90
N GLU A 89 1.52 9.09 -12.59
CA GLU A 89 1.14 10.13 -13.55
C GLU A 89 1.74 11.48 -13.16
N ASP A 90 1.98 12.34 -14.16
CA ASP A 90 2.60 13.64 -13.95
C ASP A 90 1.61 14.80 -14.05
N LYS A 91 0.51 14.62 -14.81
CA LYS A 91 -0.45 15.69 -15.15
C LYS A 91 -1.75 15.55 -14.35
N ALA A 92 -1.97 16.46 -13.41
CA ALA A 92 -3.17 16.47 -12.57
C ALA A 92 -4.47 16.61 -13.38
N GLU A 93 -4.48 17.44 -14.44
CA GLU A 93 -5.64 17.60 -15.32
C GLU A 93 -6.09 16.27 -15.94
N SER A 94 -5.15 15.55 -16.56
CA SER A 94 -5.46 14.25 -17.19
C SER A 94 -5.93 13.21 -16.15
N VAL A 95 -5.45 13.29 -14.91
CA VAL A 95 -5.90 12.42 -13.81
C VAL A 95 -7.31 12.81 -13.39
N ARG A 96 -7.64 14.09 -13.25
CA ARG A 96 -9.01 14.55 -12.93
C ARG A 96 -10.03 14.09 -13.98
N ASP A 97 -9.70 14.18 -15.28
CA ASP A 97 -10.58 13.71 -16.34
C ASP A 97 -10.78 12.19 -16.28
N PHE A 98 -9.70 11.46 -16.02
CA PHE A 98 -9.77 10.01 -15.82
C PHE A 98 -10.63 9.63 -14.61
N MET A 99 -10.46 10.33 -13.47
CA MET A 99 -11.27 10.11 -12.27
C MET A 99 -12.77 10.27 -12.56
N LYS A 100 -13.14 11.31 -13.32
CA LYS A 100 -14.55 11.52 -13.74
C LYS A 100 -15.06 10.40 -14.62
N ALA A 101 -14.24 9.94 -15.58
CA ALA A 101 -14.63 8.87 -16.51
C ALA A 101 -14.79 7.50 -15.85
N TYR A 102 -14.16 7.26 -14.70
CA TYR A 102 -14.16 5.98 -13.97
C TYR A 102 -14.84 6.05 -12.60
N ASP A 103 -15.57 7.15 -12.30
CA ASP A 103 -16.28 7.36 -11.04
C ASP A 103 -15.38 7.16 -9.81
N MET A 104 -14.13 7.67 -9.86
CA MET A 104 -13.17 7.58 -8.76
C MET A 104 -13.46 8.70 -7.75
N ASP A 105 -14.33 8.46 -6.79
CA ASP A 105 -14.75 9.40 -5.74
C ASP A 105 -13.92 9.28 -4.44
N TYR A 106 -12.92 8.39 -4.43
CA TYR A 106 -11.95 8.25 -3.34
C TYR A 106 -10.69 9.09 -3.58
N PRO A 107 -9.89 9.36 -2.55
CA PRO A 107 -8.64 10.12 -2.66
C PRO A 107 -7.67 9.57 -3.70
N VAL A 108 -7.19 10.43 -4.59
CA VAL A 108 -6.19 10.10 -5.60
C VAL A 108 -5.02 11.09 -5.51
N LEU A 109 -3.80 10.54 -5.51
CA LEU A 109 -2.56 11.29 -5.48
C LEU A 109 -1.68 10.92 -6.67
N LEU A 110 -0.85 11.86 -7.13
CA LEU A 110 0.12 11.68 -8.18
C LEU A 110 1.50 11.41 -7.58
N ALA A 111 2.08 10.28 -7.93
CA ALA A 111 3.42 9.91 -7.47
C ALA A 111 4.54 10.57 -8.29
N LYS A 112 4.28 10.97 -9.53
CA LYS A 112 5.25 11.58 -10.42
C LYS A 112 6.57 10.77 -10.46
N ASP A 113 7.71 11.40 -10.32
CA ASP A 113 9.04 10.80 -10.27
C ASP A 113 9.26 9.84 -9.08
N LYS A 114 8.46 9.92 -8.03
CA LYS A 114 8.58 9.08 -6.82
C LYS A 114 7.92 7.71 -6.95
N GLY A 115 7.08 7.50 -7.96
CA GLY A 115 6.19 6.32 -8.06
C GLY A 115 6.92 5.00 -8.07
N ILE A 116 7.96 4.87 -8.90
CA ILE A 116 8.73 3.62 -9.04
C ILE A 116 9.47 3.28 -7.73
N ALA A 117 10.15 4.26 -7.15
CA ALA A 117 10.88 4.04 -5.89
C ALA A 117 9.95 3.64 -4.75
N LEU A 118 8.76 4.26 -4.67
CA LEU A 118 7.77 3.94 -3.65
C LEU A 118 7.19 2.53 -3.83
N LEU A 119 6.86 2.12 -5.07
CA LEU A 119 6.45 0.75 -5.38
C LEU A 119 7.48 -0.28 -4.92
N GLN A 120 8.75 -0.05 -5.25
CA GLN A 120 9.83 -0.95 -4.89
C GLN A 120 10.03 -1.03 -3.37
N ALA A 121 9.99 0.11 -2.68
CA ALA A 121 10.09 0.18 -1.23
C ALA A 121 8.94 -0.55 -0.51
N LEU A 122 7.78 -0.67 -1.15
CA LEU A 122 6.61 -1.40 -0.64
C LEU A 122 6.55 -2.88 -1.10
N GLY A 123 7.65 -3.40 -1.66
CA GLY A 123 7.78 -4.81 -1.99
C GLY A 123 7.53 -5.20 -3.45
N ASN A 124 7.19 -4.24 -4.32
CA ASN A 124 7.03 -4.49 -5.76
C ASN A 124 8.32 -4.16 -6.52
N GLY A 125 9.33 -5.01 -6.39
CA GLY A 125 10.65 -4.79 -6.99
C GLY A 125 10.66 -4.62 -8.51
N LYS A 126 9.64 -5.15 -9.21
CA LYS A 126 9.49 -5.03 -10.67
C LYS A 126 8.69 -3.80 -11.08
N ALA A 127 8.13 -3.04 -10.14
CA ALA A 127 7.27 -1.89 -10.37
C ALA A 127 6.10 -2.15 -11.34
N GLY A 128 5.56 -3.39 -11.35
CA GLY A 128 4.40 -3.76 -12.16
C GLY A 128 3.09 -3.15 -11.64
N LEU A 129 2.08 -3.01 -12.52
CA LEU A 129 0.78 -2.43 -12.20
C LEU A 129 -0.39 -3.34 -12.65
N PRO A 130 -1.56 -3.28 -11.97
CA PRO A 130 -1.76 -2.58 -10.69
C PRO A 130 -1.04 -3.28 -9.54
N TYR A 131 -0.74 -2.54 -8.50
CA TYR A 131 -0.20 -3.09 -7.25
C TYR A 131 -0.99 -2.54 -6.07
N THR A 132 -1.52 -3.45 -5.26
CA THR A 132 -2.35 -3.08 -4.10
C THR A 132 -1.68 -3.51 -2.81
N VAL A 133 -1.61 -2.59 -1.84
CA VAL A 133 -1.10 -2.82 -0.49
C VAL A 133 -2.23 -2.59 0.50
N VAL A 134 -2.41 -3.52 1.42
CA VAL A 134 -3.44 -3.49 2.47
C VAL A 134 -2.78 -3.24 3.81
N ILE A 135 -3.20 -2.18 4.48
CA ILE A 135 -2.59 -1.71 5.74
C ILE A 135 -3.67 -1.67 6.83
N ASN A 136 -3.38 -2.25 7.99
CA ASN A 136 -4.28 -2.22 9.14
C ASN A 136 -4.10 -0.94 9.98
N ARG A 137 -4.92 -0.77 11.04
CA ARG A 137 -4.86 0.40 11.94
C ARG A 137 -3.53 0.56 12.66
N LYS A 138 -2.76 -0.53 12.84
CA LYS A 138 -1.42 -0.49 13.44
C LYS A 138 -0.33 -0.02 12.47
N GLY A 139 -0.68 0.19 11.19
CA GLY A 139 0.26 0.53 10.14
C GLY A 139 1.01 -0.68 9.57
N GLU A 140 0.59 -1.89 9.86
CA GLU A 140 1.19 -3.12 9.34
C GLU A 140 0.64 -3.42 7.94
N ILE A 141 1.51 -3.82 7.01
CA ILE A 141 1.09 -4.38 5.74
C ILE A 141 0.61 -5.81 5.99
N VAL A 142 -0.70 -6.02 5.87
CA VAL A 142 -1.34 -7.32 6.13
C VAL A 142 -1.58 -8.12 4.87
N ALA A 143 -1.53 -7.50 3.70
CA ALA A 143 -1.57 -8.15 2.39
C ALA A 143 -0.99 -7.23 1.31
N SER A 144 -0.53 -7.83 0.22
CA SER A 144 -0.19 -7.11 -1.01
C SER A 144 -0.46 -8.01 -2.23
N LYS A 145 -0.80 -7.40 -3.36
CA LYS A 145 -1.05 -8.14 -4.61
C LYS A 145 -0.54 -7.34 -5.81
N LEU A 146 0.23 -7.99 -6.66
CA LEU A 146 0.54 -7.52 -8.01
C LEU A 146 -0.48 -8.13 -8.98
N GLY A 147 -1.08 -7.29 -9.82
CA GLY A 147 -2.18 -7.65 -10.71
C GLY A 147 -3.55 -7.26 -10.13
N ALA A 148 -4.56 -7.20 -10.99
CA ALA A 148 -5.90 -6.75 -10.63
C ALA A 148 -6.55 -7.64 -9.58
N MET A 149 -7.28 -7.02 -8.66
CA MET A 149 -8.11 -7.66 -7.65
C MET A 149 -9.57 -7.65 -8.10
N THR A 150 -10.25 -8.76 -7.87
CA THR A 150 -11.71 -8.82 -8.02
C THR A 150 -12.38 -8.09 -6.87
N ARG A 151 -13.69 -7.81 -6.99
CA ARG A 151 -14.48 -7.28 -5.87
C ARG A 151 -14.35 -8.15 -4.61
N THR A 152 -14.48 -9.46 -4.75
CA THR A 152 -14.37 -10.40 -3.63
C THR A 152 -13.00 -10.30 -2.94
N ASP A 153 -11.92 -10.20 -3.73
CA ASP A 153 -10.57 -10.02 -3.18
C ASP A 153 -10.47 -8.69 -2.40
N LEU A 154 -11.00 -7.60 -2.95
CA LEU A 154 -10.97 -6.26 -2.34
C LEU A 154 -11.82 -6.19 -1.06
N GLU A 155 -12.99 -6.84 -1.05
CA GLU A 155 -13.83 -6.94 0.16
C GLU A 155 -13.13 -7.75 1.26
N ALA A 156 -12.53 -8.90 0.94
CA ALA A 156 -11.75 -9.68 1.88
C ALA A 156 -10.54 -8.91 2.42
N ALA A 157 -9.86 -8.15 1.56
CA ALA A 157 -8.78 -7.26 1.94
C ALA A 157 -9.25 -6.14 2.90
N SER A 158 -10.42 -5.56 2.62
CA SER A 158 -11.04 -4.53 3.47
C SER A 158 -11.35 -5.05 4.87
N GLU A 159 -11.96 -6.22 4.97
CA GLU A 159 -12.24 -6.84 6.27
C GLU A 159 -10.95 -7.19 7.03
N THR A 160 -9.88 -7.54 6.32
CA THR A 160 -8.57 -7.80 6.93
C THR A 160 -7.93 -6.52 7.46
N ALA A 161 -8.02 -5.41 6.72
CA ALA A 161 -7.48 -4.12 7.16
C ALA A 161 -8.22 -3.55 8.39
N LEU A 162 -9.51 -3.87 8.54
CA LEU A 162 -10.37 -3.35 9.60
C LEU A 162 -10.23 -4.07 10.95
N LYS A 163 -9.62 -5.25 10.98
CA LYS A 163 -9.32 -6.02 12.21
C LYS A 163 -8.20 -5.37 13.02
#